data_7add8adb0c8f6e58aa537e614fab0ef6
#
_entry.id   7add8adb0c8f6e58aa537e614fab0ef6
#
_cell.length_a   1.000
_cell.length_b   1.000
_cell.length_c   1.000
_cell.angle_alpha   90.00
_cell.angle_beta   90.00
_cell.angle_gamma   90.00
#
_symmetry.space_group_name_H-M   'P 1'
#
loop_
_entity.id
_entity.type
_entity.pdbx_description
1 polymer ?
#
loop_
_entity_poly.entity_id
_entity_poly.type
_entity_poly.pdbx_seq_one_letter_code
_entity_poly.pdbx_strand_id
1 'polypeptide(L)'
;MLLYCRYVFEKILIILEETMKKTKIICTMGPNTNDRNLIKDLALAGMDIARFNFSHGDHEEQAGRFALIKSVREELNIPIATLLDTKGPEIRTGAVKDDKKVTLVEEQKYTLTTRQVPADDKINMVTYAGLPEDVTTGNIILIDDGLIELKVDKVEGTEIECTVINGGELGSKKGVNVPNVSIRLPGITEKDKEDIIFGVEQGFDFIAASFVRNAACIEEIKHLLWEHGSDIPVIAKIENAEGIANIDDIIRVADGIMVARGDMGVEIPAEEVPHVQKEIIKKCNAKYKPVITATQMLDSMIRNPRPTRAEVTDVANAIYDGTDVVMLSGETANGKYPLEAVKMMVKIAEITEREIKGHSVEYSNLHSKRSISSAVCNAAVQTADNLGAKAIICPTISGFTARLTSKLKPEAEIIGCSPYDNVLRKMQIYWGVRPLKTATEASTDKIIEHALVVSEHAGFVEEGDTVIVSAGIATSSDPSSKRGLTNTMRVVTI
;
A
#
# COMPACT_ATOMS: atom_id res chain seq x y z
N MET A 1 13.08 -33.22 17.30
CA MET A 1 13.00 -32.36 16.09
C MET A 1 11.64 -32.48 15.39
N LEU A 2 11.17 -33.67 15.01
CA LEU A 2 9.88 -33.92 14.38
C LEU A 2 8.66 -33.47 15.24
N LEU A 3 8.68 -33.72 16.56
CA LEU A 3 7.61 -33.30 17.48
C LEU A 3 7.53 -31.77 17.68
N TYR A 4 8.68 -31.09 17.67
CA TYR A 4 8.71 -29.62 17.76
C TYR A 4 8.25 -28.97 16.48
N CYS A 5 8.62 -29.51 15.31
CA CYS A 5 8.08 -29.10 14.03
C CYS A 5 6.55 -29.28 13.96
N ARG A 6 6.02 -30.39 14.44
CA ARG A 6 4.59 -30.69 14.48
C ARG A 6 3.83 -29.71 15.40
N TYR A 7 4.37 -29.41 16.58
CA TYR A 7 3.75 -28.46 17.52
C TYR A 7 3.74 -27.01 17.00
N VAL A 8 4.84 -26.59 16.35
CA VAL A 8 4.91 -25.27 15.69
C VAL A 8 3.98 -25.24 14.48
N PHE A 9 3.90 -26.32 13.72
CA PHE A 9 2.99 -26.47 12.57
C PHE A 9 1.51 -26.47 13.00
N GLU A 10 1.14 -27.19 14.06
CA GLU A 10 -0.23 -27.20 14.60
C GLU A 10 -0.64 -25.81 15.13
N LYS A 11 0.27 -25.05 15.76
CA LYS A 11 -0.01 -23.65 16.14
C LYS A 11 -0.14 -22.72 14.95
N ILE A 12 0.64 -22.92 13.89
CA ILE A 12 0.53 -22.14 12.64
C ILE A 12 -0.79 -22.47 11.92
N LEU A 13 -1.22 -23.72 11.90
CA LEU A 13 -2.52 -24.13 11.38
C LEU A 13 -3.68 -23.46 12.13
N ILE A 14 -3.68 -23.46 13.45
CA ILE A 14 -4.70 -22.83 14.28
C ILE A 14 -4.74 -21.31 13.99
N ILE A 15 -3.60 -20.67 13.76
CA ILE A 15 -3.52 -19.23 13.45
C ILE A 15 -4.01 -18.93 12.03
N LEU A 16 -3.76 -19.80 11.06
CA LEU A 16 -4.23 -19.64 9.68
C LEU A 16 -5.72 -19.99 9.53
N GLU A 17 -6.27 -20.85 10.39
CA GLU A 17 -7.70 -21.12 10.48
C GLU A 17 -8.50 -19.97 11.14
N GLU A 18 -7.86 -19.19 12.04
CA GLU A 18 -8.54 -18.10 12.76
C GLU A 18 -8.75 -16.82 11.95
N THR A 19 -8.02 -16.59 10.86
CA THR A 19 -8.23 -15.39 10.01
C THR A 19 -8.56 -15.76 8.58
N MET A 20 -9.84 -15.82 8.25
CA MET A 20 -10.34 -16.15 6.90
C MET A 20 -10.34 -14.95 5.93
N LYS A 21 -9.86 -13.78 6.36
CA LYS A 21 -9.85 -12.57 5.52
C LYS A 21 -9.02 -12.74 4.25
N LYS A 22 -9.51 -12.22 3.15
CA LYS A 22 -8.84 -12.13 1.86
C LYS A 22 -8.19 -10.76 1.64
N THR A 23 -8.82 -9.68 2.13
CA THR A 23 -8.25 -8.31 2.12
C THR A 23 -7.01 -8.25 3.00
N LYS A 24 -5.93 -7.69 2.47
CA LYS A 24 -4.65 -7.58 3.16
C LYS A 24 -4.61 -6.37 4.08
N ILE A 25 -3.81 -6.42 5.14
CA ILE A 25 -3.71 -5.36 6.14
C ILE A 25 -2.27 -4.88 6.26
N ILE A 26 -2.08 -3.57 6.06
CA ILE A 26 -0.84 -2.87 6.37
C ILE A 26 -0.94 -2.26 7.77
N CYS A 27 0.09 -2.49 8.59
CA CYS A 27 0.25 -1.82 9.87
C CYS A 27 1.49 -0.91 9.82
N THR A 28 1.34 0.35 10.23
CA THR A 28 2.48 1.27 10.31
C THR A 28 3.27 1.02 11.58
N MET A 29 4.59 0.88 11.41
CA MET A 29 5.55 0.76 12.49
C MET A 29 5.87 2.15 13.06
N GLY A 30 6.02 2.24 14.37
CA GLY A 30 6.27 3.49 15.08
C GLY A 30 6.70 3.24 16.52
N PRO A 31 6.59 4.23 17.43
CA PRO A 31 7.03 4.09 18.82
C PRO A 31 6.47 2.86 19.55
N ASN A 32 5.20 2.51 19.32
CA ASN A 32 4.58 1.33 19.95
C ASN A 32 5.23 0.02 19.49
N THR A 33 5.65 -0.07 18.26
CA THR A 33 6.20 -1.28 17.64
C THR A 33 7.71 -1.41 17.84
N ASN A 34 8.29 -0.69 18.79
CA ASN A 34 9.61 -1.01 19.36
C ASN A 34 9.53 -2.21 20.31
N ASP A 35 8.31 -2.63 20.71
CA ASP A 35 8.07 -3.87 21.44
C ASP A 35 7.89 -5.05 20.45
N ARG A 36 8.83 -5.99 20.49
CA ARG A 36 8.82 -7.20 19.68
C ARG A 36 7.58 -8.08 19.91
N ASN A 37 7.09 -8.14 21.17
CA ASN A 37 5.92 -8.95 21.48
C ASN A 37 4.66 -8.37 20.83
N LEU A 38 4.51 -7.05 20.84
CA LEU A 38 3.41 -6.39 20.14
C LEU A 38 3.47 -6.68 18.63
N ILE A 39 4.66 -6.61 18.00
CA ILE A 39 4.80 -6.97 16.57
C ILE A 39 4.32 -8.40 16.32
N LYS A 40 4.71 -9.34 17.20
CA LYS A 40 4.27 -10.73 17.12
C LYS A 40 2.75 -10.85 17.22
N ASP A 41 2.14 -10.14 18.17
CA ASP A 41 0.69 -10.15 18.37
C ASP A 41 -0.05 -9.52 17.16
N LEU A 42 0.48 -8.44 16.57
CA LEU A 42 -0.07 -7.85 15.34
C LEU A 42 -0.01 -8.81 14.16
N ALA A 43 1.11 -9.54 14.00
CA ALA A 43 1.29 -10.54 12.96
C ALA A 43 0.27 -11.68 13.11
N LEU A 44 0.11 -12.21 14.33
CA LEU A 44 -0.86 -13.26 14.66
C LEU A 44 -2.31 -12.78 14.52
N ALA A 45 -2.56 -11.49 14.77
CA ALA A 45 -3.89 -10.89 14.60
C ALA A 45 -4.26 -10.61 13.14
N GLY A 46 -3.33 -10.72 12.18
CA GLY A 46 -3.63 -10.60 10.75
C GLY A 46 -2.91 -9.47 10.01
N MET A 47 -1.81 -8.91 10.54
CA MET A 47 -0.94 -8.02 9.79
C MET A 47 -0.23 -8.79 8.68
N ASP A 48 -0.37 -8.33 7.42
CA ASP A 48 0.31 -8.89 6.26
C ASP A 48 1.58 -8.11 5.89
N ILE A 49 1.55 -6.78 6.08
CA ILE A 49 2.62 -5.86 5.66
C ILE A 49 2.94 -4.88 6.78
N ALA A 50 4.23 -4.74 7.11
CA ALA A 50 4.74 -3.72 8.01
C ALA A 50 5.20 -2.49 7.20
N ARG A 51 4.58 -1.31 7.41
CA ARG A 51 4.93 -0.04 6.77
C ARG A 51 5.86 0.78 7.65
N PHE A 52 6.92 1.30 7.06
CA PHE A 52 7.91 2.17 7.68
C PHE A 52 7.81 3.56 7.06
N ASN A 53 7.38 4.55 7.85
CA ASN A 53 7.23 5.92 7.39
C ASN A 53 8.54 6.69 7.57
N PHE A 54 9.25 6.96 6.47
CA PHE A 54 10.53 7.68 6.46
C PHE A 54 10.40 9.21 6.56
N SER A 55 9.16 9.72 6.72
CA SER A 55 8.95 11.10 7.16
C SER A 55 9.38 11.31 8.61
N HIS A 56 9.53 10.23 9.39
CA HIS A 56 9.87 10.24 10.81
C HIS A 56 11.02 9.29 11.13
N GLY A 57 11.82 9.67 12.13
CA GLY A 57 12.97 8.88 12.55
C GLY A 57 14.16 8.98 11.58
N ASP A 58 15.25 8.36 11.95
CA ASP A 58 16.46 8.22 11.14
C ASP A 58 16.66 6.77 10.67
N HIS A 59 17.69 6.52 9.88
CA HIS A 59 18.02 5.20 9.36
C HIS A 59 18.34 4.17 10.45
N GLU A 60 18.96 4.59 11.57
CA GLU A 60 19.30 3.71 12.69
C GLU A 60 18.01 3.19 13.36
N GLU A 61 17.06 4.09 13.63
CA GLU A 61 15.77 3.76 14.22
C GLU A 61 14.96 2.84 13.29
N GLN A 62 14.93 3.14 11.99
CA GLN A 62 14.24 2.32 11.00
C GLN A 62 14.89 0.93 10.85
N ALA A 63 16.23 0.85 10.86
CA ALA A 63 16.95 -0.43 10.85
C ALA A 63 16.64 -1.28 12.09
N GLY A 64 16.57 -0.66 13.26
CA GLY A 64 16.19 -1.34 14.50
C GLY A 64 14.80 -1.98 14.43
N ARG A 65 13.79 -1.23 13.96
CA ARG A 65 12.43 -1.75 13.75
C ARG A 65 12.39 -2.84 12.67
N PHE A 66 13.13 -2.66 11.58
CA PHE A 66 13.23 -3.67 10.52
C PHE A 66 13.80 -5.00 11.04
N ALA A 67 14.83 -4.95 11.88
CA ALA A 67 15.41 -6.12 12.51
C ALA A 67 14.39 -6.87 13.41
N LEU A 68 13.51 -6.14 14.13
CA LEU A 68 12.45 -6.75 14.93
C LEU A 68 11.44 -7.49 14.03
N ILE A 69 10.98 -6.87 12.93
CA ILE A 69 10.08 -7.53 11.95
C ILE A 69 10.74 -8.79 11.41
N LYS A 70 12.02 -8.72 11.02
CA LYS A 70 12.77 -9.87 10.51
C LYS A 70 12.81 -11.00 11.52
N SER A 71 13.09 -10.70 12.80
CA SER A 71 13.15 -11.70 13.86
C SER A 71 11.79 -12.36 14.16
N VAL A 72 10.70 -11.60 14.10
CA VAL A 72 9.32 -12.12 14.27
C VAL A 72 8.92 -12.99 13.07
N ARG A 73 9.23 -12.55 11.86
CA ARG A 73 9.02 -13.30 10.62
C ARG A 73 9.69 -14.67 10.66
N GLU A 74 10.94 -14.72 11.11
CA GLU A 74 11.71 -15.96 11.23
C GLU A 74 11.14 -16.88 12.33
N GLU A 75 10.77 -16.34 13.50
CA GLU A 75 10.17 -17.11 14.59
C GLU A 75 8.83 -17.74 14.21
N LEU A 76 7.95 -16.95 13.57
CA LEU A 76 6.60 -17.39 13.22
C LEU A 76 6.55 -18.15 11.89
N ASN A 77 7.62 -18.11 11.09
CA ASN A 77 7.66 -18.62 9.71
C ASN A 77 6.51 -18.05 8.85
N ILE A 78 6.15 -16.77 9.04
CA ILE A 78 5.12 -16.05 8.28
C ILE A 78 5.81 -15.05 7.37
N PRO A 79 5.47 -14.96 6.07
CA PRO A 79 6.13 -14.06 5.11
C PRO A 79 5.61 -12.62 5.23
N ILE A 80 5.74 -11.99 6.41
CA ILE A 80 5.37 -10.58 6.60
C ILE A 80 6.19 -9.72 5.65
N ALA A 81 5.54 -8.96 4.79
CA ALA A 81 6.22 -8.04 3.89
C ALA A 81 6.58 -6.71 4.57
N THR A 82 7.55 -6.00 4.01
CA THR A 82 7.98 -4.68 4.48
C THR A 82 7.82 -3.63 3.38
N LEU A 83 7.26 -2.47 3.73
CA LEU A 83 7.00 -1.37 2.83
C LEU A 83 7.68 -0.10 3.37
N LEU A 84 8.63 0.44 2.59
CA LEU A 84 9.25 1.74 2.83
C LEU A 84 8.37 2.81 2.21
N ASP A 85 7.89 3.75 3.01
CA ASP A 85 7.09 4.88 2.56
C ASP A 85 7.95 6.15 2.61
N THR A 86 8.28 6.72 1.43
CA THR A 86 9.17 7.87 1.33
C THR A 86 8.51 9.14 1.87
N LYS A 87 9.33 10.10 2.25
CA LYS A 87 8.82 11.40 2.68
C LYS A 87 8.19 12.16 1.53
N GLY A 88 8.84 12.13 0.37
CA GLY A 88 8.44 12.88 -0.82
C GLY A 88 8.73 14.38 -0.75
N PRO A 89 8.53 15.08 -1.88
CA PRO A 89 8.76 16.51 -1.99
C PRO A 89 7.61 17.31 -1.38
N GLU A 90 7.76 17.68 -0.10
CA GLU A 90 6.81 18.52 0.64
C GLU A 90 7.23 19.98 0.67
N ILE A 91 6.24 20.88 0.65
CA ILE A 91 6.44 22.29 1.02
C ILE A 91 6.05 22.45 2.48
N ARG A 92 6.90 23.09 3.26
CA ARG A 92 6.63 23.37 4.68
C ARG A 92 6.89 24.83 5.03
N THR A 93 6.20 25.31 6.06
CA THR A 93 6.50 26.60 6.71
C THR A 93 7.80 26.52 7.50
N GLY A 94 8.35 27.67 7.87
CA GLY A 94 9.50 27.79 8.75
C GLY A 94 9.20 27.52 10.23
N ALA A 95 10.24 27.66 11.04
CA ALA A 95 10.10 27.61 12.48
C ALA A 95 9.51 28.92 13.02
N VAL A 96 8.55 28.82 13.92
CA VAL A 96 7.99 29.96 14.63
C VAL A 96 8.97 30.42 15.71
N LYS A 97 9.08 31.73 15.90
CA LYS A 97 9.95 32.34 16.89
C LYS A 97 9.67 31.77 18.29
N ASP A 98 10.71 31.37 18.98
CA ASP A 98 10.63 30.76 20.34
C ASP A 98 9.75 29.50 20.43
N ASP A 99 9.47 28.86 19.30
CA ASP A 99 8.57 27.70 19.14
C ASP A 99 7.15 27.92 19.76
N LYS A 100 6.74 29.18 19.84
CA LYS A 100 5.41 29.57 20.32
C LYS A 100 4.45 29.61 19.14
N LYS A 101 3.29 29.00 19.29
CA LYS A 101 2.24 29.10 18.26
C LYS A 101 1.85 30.56 18.03
N VAL A 102 1.58 30.89 16.77
CA VAL A 102 1.11 32.21 16.33
C VAL A 102 -0.37 32.06 15.93
N THR A 103 -1.22 32.96 16.40
CA THR A 103 -2.62 33.00 16.03
C THR A 103 -2.80 33.90 14.80
N LEU A 104 -3.29 33.34 13.70
CA LEU A 104 -3.73 34.10 12.52
C LEU A 104 -5.24 34.30 12.60
N VAL A 105 -5.70 35.50 12.27
CA VAL A 105 -7.12 35.85 12.29
C VAL A 105 -7.65 36.14 10.87
N GLU A 106 -8.94 35.89 10.64
CA GLU A 106 -9.59 36.19 9.35
C GLU A 106 -9.37 37.65 8.92
N GLU A 107 -9.25 37.86 7.60
CA GLU A 107 -8.99 39.15 6.95
C GLU A 107 -7.60 39.76 7.26
N GLN A 108 -6.80 39.12 8.09
CA GLN A 108 -5.41 39.56 8.36
C GLN A 108 -4.56 39.41 7.10
N LYS A 109 -3.66 40.40 6.87
CA LYS A 109 -2.62 40.26 5.87
C LYS A 109 -1.48 39.44 6.42
N TYR A 110 -1.02 38.47 5.60
CA TYR A 110 0.04 37.54 5.96
C TYR A 110 0.97 37.31 4.76
N THR A 111 2.26 37.32 4.97
CA THR A 111 3.25 37.15 3.90
C THR A 111 3.92 35.78 4.00
N LEU A 112 3.91 35.01 2.92
CA LEU A 112 4.82 33.88 2.75
C LEU A 112 6.03 34.32 1.96
N THR A 113 7.22 33.87 2.34
CA THR A 113 8.48 34.27 1.70
C THR A 113 9.42 33.10 1.53
N THR A 114 10.26 33.14 0.50
CA THR A 114 11.36 32.16 0.33
C THR A 114 12.65 32.58 1.05
N ARG A 115 12.68 33.76 1.69
CA ARG A 115 13.80 34.22 2.53
C ARG A 115 13.83 33.47 3.87
N GLN A 116 14.99 33.22 4.39
CA GLN A 116 15.16 32.62 5.73
C GLN A 116 14.82 33.66 6.82
N VAL A 117 13.61 33.59 7.32
CA VAL A 117 13.09 34.45 8.40
C VAL A 117 12.38 33.62 9.46
N PRO A 118 12.49 33.98 10.74
CA PRO A 118 11.63 33.39 11.78
C PRO A 118 10.18 33.76 11.52
N ALA A 119 9.26 32.80 11.70
CA ALA A 119 7.84 33.07 11.55
C ALA A 119 7.29 33.87 12.74
N ASP A 120 6.40 34.80 12.44
CA ASP A 120 5.62 35.58 13.40
C ASP A 120 4.17 35.74 12.90
N ASP A 121 3.43 36.69 13.47
CA ASP A 121 2.05 36.99 13.10
C ASP A 121 1.87 37.74 11.77
N LYS A 122 2.94 38.03 11.03
CA LYS A 122 2.94 38.80 9.78
C LYS A 122 3.60 38.07 8.60
N ILE A 123 4.60 37.24 8.90
CA ILE A 123 5.44 36.62 7.88
C ILE A 123 5.89 35.22 8.28
N ASN A 124 5.99 34.32 7.31
CA ASN A 124 6.60 33.02 7.47
C ASN A 124 7.37 32.62 6.21
N MET A 125 8.46 31.92 6.40
CA MET A 125 9.17 31.34 5.28
C MET A 125 8.48 30.08 4.78
N VAL A 126 8.71 29.73 3.50
CA VAL A 126 8.38 28.45 2.92
C VAL A 126 9.63 27.77 2.39
N THR A 127 9.68 26.43 2.49
CA THR A 127 10.87 25.64 2.12
C THR A 127 11.11 25.55 0.62
N TYR A 128 10.08 25.78 -0.20
CA TYR A 128 10.18 25.71 -1.65
C TYR A 128 10.44 27.08 -2.28
N ALA A 129 11.64 27.26 -2.81
CA ALA A 129 12.09 28.52 -3.39
C ALA A 129 11.33 28.93 -4.67
N GLY A 130 10.77 27.97 -5.42
CA GLY A 130 10.01 28.20 -6.64
C GLY A 130 8.55 28.60 -6.41
N LEU A 131 8.05 28.58 -5.18
CA LEU A 131 6.64 28.84 -4.91
C LEU A 131 6.13 30.18 -5.46
N PRO A 132 6.89 31.32 -5.36
CA PRO A 132 6.45 32.60 -5.94
C PRO A 132 6.29 32.57 -7.47
N GLU A 133 6.99 31.66 -8.16
CA GLU A 133 6.87 31.51 -9.63
C GLU A 133 5.71 30.61 -10.03
N ASP A 134 5.24 29.75 -9.13
CA ASP A 134 4.17 28.77 -9.39
C ASP A 134 2.79 29.34 -9.03
N VAL A 135 2.70 30.29 -8.08
CA VAL A 135 1.42 30.87 -7.64
C VAL A 135 1.14 32.22 -8.28
N THR A 136 -0.16 32.50 -8.41
CA THR A 136 -0.65 33.78 -8.95
C THR A 136 -1.76 34.35 -8.05
N THR A 137 -2.08 35.64 -8.23
CA THR A 137 -3.19 36.28 -7.52
C THR A 137 -4.48 35.49 -7.66
N GLY A 138 -5.12 35.24 -6.54
CA GLY A 138 -6.37 34.46 -6.43
C GLY A 138 -6.18 32.99 -6.10
N ASN A 139 -4.95 32.44 -6.19
CA ASN A 139 -4.70 31.08 -5.73
C ASN A 139 -4.92 30.95 -4.21
N ILE A 140 -5.30 29.75 -3.79
CA ILE A 140 -5.46 29.39 -2.38
C ILE A 140 -4.21 28.64 -1.95
N ILE A 141 -3.72 28.96 -0.75
CA ILE A 141 -2.64 28.24 -0.06
C ILE A 141 -3.21 27.72 1.25
N LEU A 142 -3.10 26.42 1.46
CA LEU A 142 -3.52 25.73 2.68
C LEU A 142 -2.33 25.42 3.56
N ILE A 143 -2.46 25.62 4.86
CA ILE A 143 -1.42 25.31 5.85
C ILE A 143 -1.99 24.44 6.95
N ASP A 144 -1.17 23.50 7.47
CA ASP A 144 -1.52 22.57 8.55
C ASP A 144 -2.75 21.73 8.19
N ASP A 145 -2.65 20.94 7.13
CA ASP A 145 -3.73 20.06 6.61
C ASP A 145 -5.04 20.80 6.32
N GLY A 146 -4.93 22.06 5.87
CA GLY A 146 -6.08 22.89 5.50
C GLY A 146 -6.76 23.61 6.67
N LEU A 147 -6.22 23.52 7.88
CA LEU A 147 -6.76 24.24 9.04
C LEU A 147 -6.63 25.77 8.91
N ILE A 148 -5.63 26.25 8.16
CA ILE A 148 -5.43 27.65 7.84
C ILE A 148 -5.50 27.79 6.32
N GLU A 149 -6.33 28.77 5.86
CA GLU A 149 -6.50 29.08 4.45
C GLU A 149 -6.08 30.50 4.15
N LEU A 150 -5.20 30.64 3.16
CA LEU A 150 -4.70 31.92 2.68
C LEU A 150 -5.10 32.10 1.21
N LYS A 151 -5.50 33.32 0.83
CA LYS A 151 -5.69 33.71 -0.56
C LYS A 151 -4.58 34.62 -0.99
N VAL A 152 -3.92 34.29 -2.10
CA VAL A 152 -2.86 35.14 -2.69
C VAL A 152 -3.45 36.43 -3.23
N ASP A 153 -2.98 37.57 -2.75
CA ASP A 153 -3.34 38.91 -3.23
C ASP A 153 -2.34 39.40 -4.27
N LYS A 154 -1.05 39.22 -4.02
CA LYS A 154 0.04 39.70 -4.86
C LYS A 154 1.27 38.81 -4.70
N VAL A 155 2.05 38.68 -5.78
CA VAL A 155 3.39 38.05 -5.75
C VAL A 155 4.41 39.08 -6.23
N GLU A 156 5.48 39.31 -5.47
CA GLU A 156 6.56 40.23 -5.80
C GLU A 156 7.91 39.69 -5.36
N GLY A 157 8.72 39.27 -6.32
CA GLY A 157 10.04 38.68 -6.04
C GLY A 157 9.91 37.39 -5.20
N THR A 158 10.41 37.43 -3.97
CA THR A 158 10.37 36.31 -3.03
C THR A 158 9.15 36.31 -2.11
N GLU A 159 8.30 37.35 -2.20
CA GLU A 159 7.18 37.57 -1.30
C GLU A 159 5.85 37.18 -1.96
N ILE A 160 5.02 36.48 -1.22
CA ILE A 160 3.64 36.12 -1.57
C ILE A 160 2.77 36.78 -0.50
N GLU A 161 2.17 37.91 -0.85
CA GLU A 161 1.23 38.63 0.02
C GLU A 161 -0.13 37.94 -0.04
N CYS A 162 -0.67 37.60 1.10
CA CYS A 162 -1.93 36.86 1.22
C CYS A 162 -2.89 37.54 2.20
N THR A 163 -4.18 37.24 2.03
CA THR A 163 -5.22 37.47 3.02
C THR A 163 -5.60 36.16 3.66
N VAL A 164 -5.69 36.11 4.99
CA VAL A 164 -6.18 34.96 5.73
C VAL A 164 -7.70 34.82 5.51
N ILE A 165 -8.11 33.70 4.93
CA ILE A 165 -9.53 33.38 4.71
C ILE A 165 -10.08 32.61 5.91
N ASN A 166 -9.34 31.58 6.39
CA ASN A 166 -9.62 30.87 7.61
C ASN A 166 -8.41 30.94 8.52
N GLY A 167 -8.58 31.49 9.72
CA GLY A 167 -7.53 31.67 10.68
C GLY A 167 -7.37 30.47 11.62
N GLY A 168 -6.32 30.48 12.43
CA GLY A 168 -6.02 29.41 13.38
C GLY A 168 -4.68 29.56 14.07
N GLU A 169 -4.32 28.60 14.91
CA GLU A 169 -3.02 28.54 15.57
C GLU A 169 -1.97 27.89 14.64
N LEU A 170 -0.99 28.65 14.21
CA LEU A 170 0.11 28.20 13.37
C LEU A 170 1.32 27.80 14.22
N GLY A 171 1.72 26.52 14.13
CA GLY A 171 2.95 25.99 14.72
C GLY A 171 4.12 25.98 13.74
N SER A 172 5.29 25.53 14.22
CA SER A 172 6.51 25.39 13.41
C SER A 172 6.40 24.27 12.37
N LYS A 173 7.01 24.48 11.20
CA LYS A 173 7.24 23.47 10.15
C LYS A 173 5.99 22.74 9.65
N LYS A 174 4.88 23.48 9.49
CA LYS A 174 3.60 22.93 9.02
C LYS A 174 3.61 22.71 7.51
N GLY A 175 2.88 21.69 7.05
CA GLY A 175 2.67 21.40 5.62
C GLY A 175 2.02 22.58 4.92
N VAL A 176 2.39 22.80 3.64
CA VAL A 176 1.81 23.81 2.76
C VAL A 176 1.35 23.14 1.49
N ASN A 177 0.06 23.25 1.19
CA ASN A 177 -0.58 22.72 -0.02
C ASN A 177 -1.09 23.88 -0.88
N VAL A 178 -1.07 23.71 -2.19
CA VAL A 178 -1.56 24.73 -3.14
C VAL A 178 -2.50 24.06 -4.13
N PRO A 179 -3.77 23.87 -3.74
CA PRO A 179 -4.74 23.18 -4.58
C PRO A 179 -4.88 23.80 -5.97
N ASN A 180 -5.02 22.95 -7.00
CA ASN A 180 -5.20 23.35 -8.40
C ASN A 180 -4.02 24.13 -9.02
N VAL A 181 -2.83 24.10 -8.41
CA VAL A 181 -1.61 24.69 -8.95
C VAL A 181 -0.59 23.60 -9.23
N SER A 182 -0.05 23.57 -10.44
CA SER A 182 1.04 22.64 -10.77
C SER A 182 2.35 23.15 -10.16
N ILE A 183 2.87 22.41 -9.20
CA ILE A 183 4.10 22.73 -8.47
C ILE A 183 5.30 22.04 -9.11
N ARG A 184 6.33 22.79 -9.47
CA ARG A 184 7.54 22.28 -10.16
C ARG A 184 8.58 21.68 -9.19
N LEU A 185 8.13 20.91 -8.22
CA LEU A 185 9.02 20.13 -7.34
C LEU A 185 9.62 18.93 -8.09
N PRO A 186 10.82 18.44 -7.72
CA PRO A 186 11.36 17.18 -8.25
C PRO A 186 10.42 16.00 -7.98
N GLY A 187 10.56 14.90 -8.71
CA GLY A 187 9.79 13.67 -8.48
C GLY A 187 10.16 13.00 -7.17
N ILE A 188 11.45 13.04 -6.80
CA ILE A 188 12.02 12.56 -5.54
C ILE A 188 13.05 13.58 -5.01
N THR A 189 13.17 13.67 -3.69
CA THR A 189 14.20 14.49 -3.03
C THR A 189 15.51 13.71 -2.89
N GLU A 190 16.61 14.41 -2.56
CA GLU A 190 17.87 13.73 -2.24
C GLU A 190 17.72 12.82 -1.02
N LYS A 191 16.94 13.24 -0.01
CA LYS A 191 16.63 12.39 1.13
C LYS A 191 15.88 11.12 0.70
N ASP A 192 14.91 11.22 -0.21
CA ASP A 192 14.18 10.04 -0.70
C ASP A 192 15.12 9.08 -1.43
N LYS A 193 16.12 9.60 -2.18
CA LYS A 193 17.14 8.76 -2.82
C LYS A 193 17.97 8.00 -1.78
N GLU A 194 18.44 8.69 -0.73
CA GLU A 194 19.16 8.06 0.37
C GLU A 194 18.31 7.00 1.07
N ASP A 195 17.05 7.31 1.35
CA ASP A 195 16.09 6.40 1.98
C ASP A 195 15.82 5.16 1.09
N ILE A 196 15.67 5.33 -0.21
CA ILE A 196 15.45 4.24 -1.18
C ILE A 196 16.68 3.33 -1.26
N ILE A 197 17.90 3.91 -1.33
CA ILE A 197 19.15 3.15 -1.34
C ILE A 197 19.28 2.33 -0.05
N PHE A 198 19.04 2.97 1.11
CA PHE A 198 18.97 2.26 2.38
C PHE A 198 17.95 1.12 2.36
N GLY A 199 16.77 1.34 1.76
CA GLY A 199 15.74 0.33 1.59
C GLY A 199 16.19 -0.87 0.77
N VAL A 200 16.98 -0.64 -0.29
CA VAL A 200 17.61 -1.71 -1.11
C VAL A 200 18.59 -2.52 -0.26
N GLU A 201 19.46 -1.84 0.49
CA GLU A 201 20.49 -2.48 1.35
C GLU A 201 19.87 -3.31 2.47
N GLN A 202 18.79 -2.82 3.09
CA GLN A 202 18.06 -3.57 4.14
C GLN A 202 17.23 -4.72 3.59
N GLY A 203 16.85 -4.69 2.31
CA GLY A 203 16.01 -5.69 1.64
C GLY A 203 14.53 -5.50 1.90
N PHE A 204 14.04 -4.26 1.81
CA PHE A 204 12.61 -3.97 1.79
C PHE A 204 11.91 -4.63 0.60
N ASP A 205 10.64 -4.97 0.77
CA ASP A 205 9.86 -5.68 -0.25
C ASP A 205 9.10 -4.73 -1.18
N PHE A 206 8.79 -3.51 -0.73
CA PHE A 206 8.07 -2.47 -1.50
C PHE A 206 8.60 -1.07 -1.18
N ILE A 207 8.51 -0.17 -2.16
CA ILE A 207 8.67 1.28 -1.98
C ILE A 207 7.32 1.94 -2.26
N ALA A 208 6.79 2.72 -1.32
CA ALA A 208 5.66 3.61 -1.53
C ALA A 208 6.19 5.03 -1.77
N ALA A 209 5.97 5.55 -2.98
CA ALA A 209 6.44 6.85 -3.41
C ALA A 209 5.39 7.93 -3.08
N SER A 210 5.74 8.89 -2.23
CA SER A 210 4.85 9.99 -1.83
C SER A 210 4.77 11.10 -2.88
N PHE A 211 3.63 11.77 -2.95
CA PHE A 211 3.34 12.93 -3.80
C PHE A 211 3.61 12.69 -5.29
N VAL A 212 3.28 11.49 -5.80
CA VAL A 212 3.40 11.17 -7.22
C VAL A 212 2.42 12.03 -8.04
N ARG A 213 2.96 12.79 -8.99
CA ARG A 213 2.18 13.68 -9.86
C ARG A 213 1.99 13.12 -11.26
N ASN A 214 2.96 12.35 -11.76
CA ASN A 214 2.93 11.80 -13.11
C ASN A 214 3.81 10.55 -13.23
N ALA A 215 3.82 9.92 -14.41
CA ALA A 215 4.57 8.70 -14.69
C ALA A 215 6.09 8.88 -14.51
N ALA A 216 6.62 10.07 -14.85
CA ALA A 216 8.08 10.32 -14.76
C ALA A 216 8.61 10.19 -13.32
N CYS A 217 7.81 10.56 -12.30
CA CYS A 217 8.19 10.36 -10.90
C CYS A 217 8.48 8.88 -10.57
N ILE A 218 7.67 7.97 -11.09
CA ILE A 218 7.85 6.52 -10.89
C ILE A 218 9.02 6.00 -11.71
N GLU A 219 9.19 6.47 -12.94
CA GLU A 219 10.28 6.05 -13.80
C GLU A 219 11.64 6.48 -13.22
N GLU A 220 11.74 7.67 -12.59
CA GLU A 220 12.94 8.14 -11.88
C GLU A 220 13.31 7.20 -10.72
N ILE A 221 12.33 6.79 -9.89
CA ILE A 221 12.56 5.85 -8.79
C ILE A 221 13.00 4.48 -9.33
N LYS A 222 12.34 3.98 -10.37
CA LYS A 222 12.70 2.70 -10.99
C LYS A 222 14.09 2.72 -11.61
N HIS A 223 14.51 3.86 -12.16
CA HIS A 223 15.87 4.04 -12.67
C HIS A 223 16.90 3.97 -11.52
N LEU A 224 16.65 4.67 -10.42
CA LEU A 224 17.50 4.61 -9.22
C LEU A 224 17.61 3.18 -8.67
N LEU A 225 16.51 2.45 -8.58
CA LEU A 225 16.51 1.04 -8.16
C LEU A 225 17.35 0.17 -9.12
N TRP A 226 17.18 0.36 -10.42
CA TRP A 226 17.94 -0.37 -11.42
C TRP A 226 19.46 -0.10 -11.33
N GLU A 227 19.88 1.14 -11.13
CA GLU A 227 21.28 1.52 -10.91
C GLU A 227 21.90 0.80 -9.70
N HIS A 228 21.08 0.49 -8.69
CA HIS A 228 21.48 -0.25 -7.48
C HIS A 228 21.17 -1.76 -7.58
N GLY A 229 20.91 -2.29 -8.79
CA GLY A 229 20.70 -3.72 -9.01
C GLY A 229 19.42 -4.29 -8.38
N SER A 230 18.41 -3.45 -8.14
CA SER A 230 17.17 -3.80 -7.45
C SER A 230 15.95 -3.76 -8.38
N ASP A 231 14.98 -4.65 -8.13
CA ASP A 231 13.68 -4.71 -8.79
C ASP A 231 12.52 -4.58 -7.80
N ILE A 232 12.76 -3.89 -6.67
CA ILE A 232 11.73 -3.66 -5.65
C ILE A 232 10.51 -2.98 -6.30
N PRO A 233 9.29 -3.52 -6.14
CA PRO A 233 8.08 -2.91 -6.68
C PRO A 233 7.79 -1.53 -6.10
N VAL A 234 7.38 -0.58 -6.95
CA VAL A 234 7.07 0.80 -6.59
C VAL A 234 5.56 1.01 -6.58
N ILE A 235 5.02 1.41 -5.43
CA ILE A 235 3.63 1.77 -5.21
C ILE A 235 3.51 3.29 -5.28
N ALA A 236 2.74 3.81 -6.23
CA ALA A 236 2.51 5.24 -6.34
C ALA A 236 1.43 5.70 -5.36
N LYS A 237 1.73 6.67 -4.50
CA LYS A 237 0.74 7.30 -3.63
C LYS A 237 0.09 8.47 -4.37
N ILE A 238 -1.23 8.41 -4.47
CA ILE A 238 -2.04 9.46 -5.12
C ILE A 238 -2.59 10.35 -4.02
N GLU A 239 -2.04 11.56 -3.95
CA GLU A 239 -2.19 12.51 -2.85
C GLU A 239 -2.58 13.92 -3.32
N ASN A 240 -2.60 14.17 -4.63
CA ASN A 240 -2.80 15.50 -5.21
C ASN A 240 -3.62 15.46 -6.51
N ALA A 241 -4.15 16.62 -6.90
CA ALA A 241 -5.00 16.76 -8.09
C ALA A 241 -4.27 16.40 -9.40
N GLU A 242 -2.97 16.71 -9.54
CA GLU A 242 -2.17 16.36 -10.72
C GLU A 242 -2.01 14.85 -10.86
N GLY A 243 -1.76 14.13 -9.76
CA GLY A 243 -1.69 12.66 -9.74
C GLY A 243 -3.02 12.00 -10.11
N ILE A 244 -4.15 12.59 -9.69
CA ILE A 244 -5.49 12.13 -10.09
C ILE A 244 -5.69 12.33 -11.59
N ALA A 245 -5.34 13.49 -12.13
CA ALA A 245 -5.48 13.78 -13.56
C ALA A 245 -4.62 12.84 -14.43
N ASN A 246 -3.43 12.45 -13.95
CA ASN A 246 -2.49 11.60 -14.66
C ASN A 246 -2.59 10.11 -14.26
N ILE A 247 -3.65 9.70 -13.58
CA ILE A 247 -3.76 8.36 -12.96
C ILE A 247 -3.56 7.21 -13.93
N ASP A 248 -4.03 7.30 -15.18
CA ASP A 248 -3.92 6.23 -16.15
C ASP A 248 -2.47 5.96 -16.57
N ASP A 249 -1.67 7.02 -16.73
CA ASP A 249 -0.24 6.91 -17.04
C ASP A 249 0.56 6.43 -15.82
N ILE A 250 0.21 6.88 -14.62
CA ILE A 250 0.82 6.41 -13.38
C ILE A 250 0.56 4.90 -13.19
N ILE A 251 -0.70 4.44 -13.34
CA ILE A 251 -1.05 3.01 -13.24
C ILE A 251 -0.26 2.17 -14.27
N ARG A 252 0.01 2.71 -15.44
CA ARG A 252 0.76 1.99 -16.49
C ARG A 252 2.19 1.67 -16.04
N VAL A 253 2.87 2.59 -15.37
CA VAL A 253 4.28 2.46 -14.98
C VAL A 253 4.50 1.97 -13.55
N ALA A 254 3.60 2.27 -12.60
CA ALA A 254 3.68 1.83 -11.21
C ALA A 254 3.39 0.33 -11.07
N ASP A 255 3.85 -0.30 -9.99
CA ASP A 255 3.57 -1.72 -9.68
C ASP A 255 2.30 -1.87 -8.83
N GLY A 256 1.85 -0.81 -8.20
CA GLY A 256 0.58 -0.69 -7.48
C GLY A 256 0.27 0.77 -7.17
N ILE A 257 -0.90 1.02 -6.61
CA ILE A 257 -1.37 2.37 -6.25
C ILE A 257 -1.77 2.38 -4.77
N MET A 258 -1.50 3.48 -4.08
CA MET A 258 -2.06 3.79 -2.76
C MET A 258 -2.93 5.04 -2.87
N VAL A 259 -4.20 4.91 -2.52
CA VAL A 259 -5.12 6.03 -2.36
C VAL A 259 -4.91 6.61 -0.96
N ALA A 260 -4.13 7.68 -0.86
CA ALA A 260 -3.77 8.31 0.41
C ALA A 260 -4.74 9.46 0.70
N ARG A 261 -5.88 9.10 1.30
CA ARG A 261 -7.07 9.97 1.40
C ARG A 261 -6.87 11.19 2.30
N GLY A 262 -5.95 11.12 3.27
CA GLY A 262 -5.64 12.24 4.16
C GLY A 262 -5.10 13.44 3.38
N ASP A 263 -3.97 13.25 2.69
CA ASP A 263 -3.33 14.30 1.91
C ASP A 263 -4.19 14.69 0.69
N MET A 264 -4.82 13.68 0.04
CA MET A 264 -5.74 13.91 -1.08
C MET A 264 -6.89 14.85 -0.71
N GLY A 265 -7.50 14.68 0.48
CA GLY A 265 -8.62 15.49 0.96
C GLY A 265 -8.26 16.93 1.34
N VAL A 266 -6.95 17.25 1.37
CA VAL A 266 -6.45 18.64 1.48
C VAL A 266 -6.31 19.27 0.08
N GLU A 267 -6.00 18.46 -0.94
CA GLU A 267 -5.73 18.90 -2.31
C GLU A 267 -6.98 19.00 -3.19
N ILE A 268 -8.03 18.23 -2.88
CA ILE A 268 -9.30 18.25 -3.58
C ILE A 268 -10.47 18.39 -2.57
N PRO A 269 -11.66 18.83 -3.01
CA PRO A 269 -12.84 18.87 -2.14
C PRO A 269 -13.09 17.52 -1.48
N ALA A 270 -13.31 17.51 -0.16
CA ALA A 270 -13.43 16.28 0.63
C ALA A 270 -14.56 15.37 0.13
N GLU A 271 -15.65 15.95 -0.39
CA GLU A 271 -16.79 15.25 -0.97
C GLU A 271 -16.45 14.50 -2.28
N GLU A 272 -15.36 14.86 -2.95
CA GLU A 272 -14.90 14.19 -4.17
C GLU A 272 -14.02 12.95 -3.86
N VAL A 273 -13.39 12.89 -2.70
CA VAL A 273 -12.48 11.81 -2.32
C VAL A 273 -13.09 10.41 -2.48
N PRO A 274 -14.35 10.13 -2.05
CA PRO A 274 -14.95 8.81 -2.24
C PRO A 274 -15.13 8.42 -3.71
N HIS A 275 -15.42 9.39 -4.59
CA HIS A 275 -15.57 9.15 -6.03
C HIS A 275 -14.22 8.83 -6.68
N VAL A 276 -13.19 9.61 -6.34
CA VAL A 276 -11.81 9.40 -6.81
C VAL A 276 -11.29 8.03 -6.34
N GLN A 277 -11.52 7.65 -5.09
CA GLN A 277 -11.17 6.33 -4.55
C GLN A 277 -11.77 5.21 -5.41
N LYS A 278 -13.08 5.24 -5.66
CA LYS A 278 -13.80 4.23 -6.46
C LYS A 278 -13.24 4.13 -7.87
N GLU A 279 -13.00 5.27 -8.51
CA GLU A 279 -12.45 5.33 -9.87
C GLU A 279 -11.03 4.74 -9.94
N ILE A 280 -10.15 5.10 -9.00
CA ILE A 280 -8.78 4.56 -8.93
C ILE A 280 -8.81 3.05 -8.70
N ILE A 281 -9.61 2.56 -7.74
CA ILE A 281 -9.75 1.12 -7.46
C ILE A 281 -10.21 0.37 -8.72
N LYS A 282 -11.24 0.87 -9.40
CA LYS A 282 -11.76 0.30 -10.65
C LYS A 282 -10.69 0.24 -11.75
N LYS A 283 -9.94 1.33 -11.95
CA LYS A 283 -8.85 1.39 -12.94
C LYS A 283 -7.71 0.43 -12.61
N CYS A 284 -7.32 0.34 -11.34
CA CYS A 284 -6.28 -0.60 -10.89
C CYS A 284 -6.70 -2.05 -11.13
N ASN A 285 -7.93 -2.41 -10.77
CA ASN A 285 -8.47 -3.76 -10.99
C ASN A 285 -8.50 -4.13 -12.47
N ALA A 286 -8.93 -3.20 -13.35
CA ALA A 286 -8.93 -3.39 -14.80
C ALA A 286 -7.52 -3.58 -15.41
N LYS A 287 -6.47 -3.12 -14.72
CA LYS A 287 -5.06 -3.26 -15.15
C LYS A 287 -4.28 -4.32 -14.36
N TYR A 288 -4.97 -5.12 -13.54
CA TYR A 288 -4.36 -6.16 -12.68
C TYR A 288 -3.27 -5.59 -11.74
N LYS A 289 -3.41 -4.34 -11.29
CA LYS A 289 -2.50 -3.69 -10.34
C LYS A 289 -3.08 -3.74 -8.93
N PRO A 290 -2.29 -4.05 -7.89
CA PRO A 290 -2.76 -3.96 -6.51
C PRO A 290 -3.09 -2.51 -6.14
N VAL A 291 -4.11 -2.34 -5.32
CA VAL A 291 -4.52 -1.03 -4.80
C VAL A 291 -4.70 -1.08 -3.29
N ILE A 292 -4.15 -0.07 -2.63
CA ILE A 292 -4.18 0.12 -1.18
C ILE A 292 -5.09 1.31 -0.88
N THR A 293 -6.06 1.14 0.03
CA THR A 293 -6.82 2.25 0.60
C THR A 293 -6.23 2.62 1.94
N ALA A 294 -5.81 3.87 2.10
CA ALA A 294 -4.99 4.31 3.20
C ALA A 294 -5.53 5.57 3.90
N THR A 295 -5.09 5.77 5.12
CA THR A 295 -5.34 6.91 6.02
C THR A 295 -6.79 7.01 6.54
N GLN A 296 -6.92 7.42 7.80
CA GLN A 296 -8.20 7.67 8.48
C GLN A 296 -9.19 6.49 8.42
N MET A 297 -8.70 5.23 8.42
CA MET A 297 -9.57 4.06 8.33
C MET A 297 -10.28 3.77 9.66
N LEU A 298 -9.52 3.72 10.76
CA LEU A 298 -10.01 3.54 12.13
C LEU A 298 -9.40 4.59 13.08
N ASP A 299 -9.28 5.86 12.63
CA ASP A 299 -8.55 6.93 13.31
C ASP A 299 -8.94 7.12 14.77
N SER A 300 -10.22 7.00 15.08
CA SER A 300 -10.70 7.12 16.46
C SER A 300 -10.08 6.07 17.40
N MET A 301 -9.63 4.92 16.86
CA MET A 301 -8.96 3.86 17.62
C MET A 301 -7.52 4.21 18.03
N ILE A 302 -6.96 5.31 17.56
CA ILE A 302 -5.75 5.90 18.15
C ILE A 302 -6.00 6.18 19.65
N ARG A 303 -7.21 6.63 20.01
CA ARG A 303 -7.58 7.08 21.35
C ARG A 303 -8.61 6.19 22.03
N ASN A 304 -9.45 5.50 21.29
CA ASN A 304 -10.60 4.73 21.79
C ASN A 304 -10.46 3.23 21.46
N PRO A 305 -10.96 2.32 22.34
CA PRO A 305 -10.86 0.86 22.10
C PRO A 305 -11.84 0.34 21.06
N ARG A 306 -12.71 1.19 20.50
CA ARG A 306 -13.70 0.85 19.48
C ARG A 306 -13.78 1.98 18.46
N PRO A 307 -13.99 1.65 17.17
CA PRO A 307 -14.17 2.65 16.13
C PRO A 307 -15.57 3.25 16.16
N THR A 308 -15.76 4.35 15.46
CA THR A 308 -17.07 4.88 15.13
C THR A 308 -17.78 4.00 14.09
N ARG A 309 -19.11 4.15 14.00
CA ARG A 309 -19.88 3.44 12.95
C ARG A 309 -19.50 3.92 11.53
N ALA A 310 -19.16 5.21 11.39
CA ALA A 310 -18.72 5.78 10.13
C ALA A 310 -17.42 5.12 9.64
N GLU A 311 -16.43 4.93 10.52
CA GLU A 311 -15.17 4.25 10.20
C GLU A 311 -15.37 2.79 9.80
N VAL A 312 -16.22 2.05 10.52
CA VAL A 312 -16.59 0.66 10.15
C VAL A 312 -17.20 0.62 8.76
N THR A 313 -18.10 1.57 8.45
CA THR A 313 -18.73 1.68 7.13
C THR A 313 -17.72 2.04 6.05
N ASP A 314 -16.78 2.92 6.34
CA ASP A 314 -15.74 3.33 5.41
C ASP A 314 -14.81 2.17 5.02
N VAL A 315 -14.32 1.41 6.02
CA VAL A 315 -13.52 0.20 5.75
C VAL A 315 -14.30 -0.82 4.91
N ALA A 316 -15.55 -1.09 5.28
CA ALA A 316 -16.41 -2.02 4.52
C ALA A 316 -16.62 -1.53 3.08
N ASN A 317 -16.89 -0.23 2.86
CA ASN A 317 -17.05 0.33 1.53
C ASN A 317 -15.78 0.21 0.68
N ALA A 318 -14.59 0.46 1.23
CA ALA A 318 -13.33 0.26 0.51
C ALA A 318 -13.17 -1.20 0.03
N ILE A 319 -13.60 -2.17 0.84
CA ILE A 319 -13.59 -3.60 0.50
C ILE A 319 -14.64 -3.91 -0.58
N TYR A 320 -15.86 -3.38 -0.46
CA TYR A 320 -16.89 -3.48 -1.50
C TYR A 320 -16.46 -2.85 -2.83
N ASP A 321 -15.72 -1.74 -2.78
CA ASP A 321 -15.15 -1.10 -3.98
C ASP A 321 -14.11 -1.97 -4.68
N GLY A 322 -13.59 -3.00 -3.98
CA GLY A 322 -12.63 -3.96 -4.52
C GLY A 322 -11.17 -3.65 -4.23
N THR A 323 -10.86 -2.90 -3.16
CA THR A 323 -9.47 -2.72 -2.72
C THR A 323 -8.80 -4.07 -2.42
N ASP A 324 -7.48 -4.14 -2.56
CA ASP A 324 -6.72 -5.34 -2.20
C ASP A 324 -6.21 -5.28 -0.76
N VAL A 325 -5.90 -4.06 -0.33
CA VAL A 325 -5.23 -3.80 0.95
C VAL A 325 -5.86 -2.60 1.64
N VAL A 326 -6.00 -2.68 2.95
CA VAL A 326 -6.37 -1.56 3.81
C VAL A 326 -5.22 -1.25 4.77
N MET A 327 -5.03 0.02 5.16
CA MET A 327 -3.88 0.44 5.94
C MET A 327 -4.28 1.12 7.24
N LEU A 328 -3.64 0.70 8.34
CA LEU A 328 -3.63 1.38 9.64
C LEU A 328 -2.35 2.24 9.75
N SER A 329 -2.51 3.50 10.11
CA SER A 329 -1.44 4.50 10.25
C SER A 329 -1.11 4.75 11.73
N GLY A 330 -1.60 5.83 12.30
CA GLY A 330 -1.42 6.18 13.70
C GLY A 330 -1.99 5.14 14.66
N GLU A 331 -3.02 4.40 14.24
CA GLU A 331 -3.69 3.37 15.03
C GLU A 331 -2.71 2.31 15.54
N THR A 332 -1.72 1.93 14.72
CA THR A 332 -0.69 0.95 15.09
C THR A 332 0.63 1.59 15.48
N ALA A 333 1.01 2.73 14.87
CA ALA A 333 2.30 3.37 15.07
C ALA A 333 2.46 3.97 16.49
N ASN A 334 1.44 4.68 16.97
CA ASN A 334 1.46 5.41 18.25
C ASN A 334 0.12 5.42 18.97
N GLY A 335 -0.87 4.71 18.45
CA GLY A 335 -2.20 4.60 19.05
C GLY A 335 -2.18 3.82 20.37
N LYS A 336 -3.20 4.05 21.18
CA LYS A 336 -3.35 3.40 22.49
C LYS A 336 -3.84 1.95 22.38
N TYR A 337 -4.45 1.58 21.24
CA TYR A 337 -5.12 0.29 21.02
C TYR A 337 -4.70 -0.39 19.71
N PRO A 338 -3.39 -0.62 19.47
CA PRO A 338 -2.88 -1.11 18.19
C PRO A 338 -3.40 -2.52 17.84
N LEU A 339 -3.41 -3.44 18.82
CA LEU A 339 -3.86 -4.81 18.60
C LEU A 339 -5.37 -4.89 18.34
N GLU A 340 -6.16 -4.11 19.07
CA GLU A 340 -7.61 -4.01 18.91
C GLU A 340 -7.97 -3.43 17.54
N ALA A 341 -7.18 -2.47 17.05
CA ALA A 341 -7.37 -1.88 15.71
C ALA A 341 -7.17 -2.92 14.61
N VAL A 342 -6.11 -3.74 14.68
CA VAL A 342 -5.89 -4.84 13.72
C VAL A 342 -7.00 -5.87 13.80
N LYS A 343 -7.38 -6.32 15.00
CA LYS A 343 -8.48 -7.29 15.19
C LYS A 343 -9.81 -6.74 14.67
N MET A 344 -10.08 -5.46 14.84
CA MET A 344 -11.29 -4.83 14.31
C MET A 344 -11.25 -4.77 12.79
N MET A 345 -10.12 -4.41 12.18
CA MET A 345 -9.94 -4.38 10.73
C MET A 345 -10.17 -5.77 10.11
N VAL A 346 -9.57 -6.83 10.71
CA VAL A 346 -9.80 -8.22 10.32
C VAL A 346 -11.28 -8.58 10.37
N LYS A 347 -11.94 -8.28 11.48
CA LYS A 347 -13.37 -8.59 11.66
C LYS A 347 -14.27 -7.89 10.64
N ILE A 348 -13.98 -6.63 10.32
CA ILE A 348 -14.74 -5.92 9.28
C ILE A 348 -14.49 -6.58 7.92
N ALA A 349 -13.24 -6.92 7.59
CA ALA A 349 -12.90 -7.58 6.33
C ALA A 349 -13.64 -8.91 6.17
N GLU A 350 -13.57 -9.79 7.17
CA GLU A 350 -14.23 -11.11 7.15
C GLU A 350 -15.74 -11.04 6.99
N ILE A 351 -16.38 -10.11 7.70
CA ILE A 351 -17.84 -9.94 7.61
C ILE A 351 -18.22 -9.41 6.22
N THR A 352 -17.49 -8.38 5.73
CA THR A 352 -17.77 -7.78 4.44
C THR A 352 -17.55 -8.76 3.29
N GLU A 353 -16.48 -9.55 3.34
CA GLU A 353 -16.14 -10.52 2.31
C GLU A 353 -17.15 -11.67 2.24
N ARG A 354 -17.76 -12.07 3.35
CA ARG A 354 -18.84 -13.06 3.36
C ARG A 354 -20.09 -12.58 2.61
N GLU A 355 -20.41 -11.29 2.76
CA GLU A 355 -21.55 -10.67 2.09
C GLU A 355 -21.33 -10.42 0.59
N ILE A 356 -20.05 -10.31 0.15
CA ILE A 356 -19.69 -10.17 -1.27
C ILE A 356 -19.87 -11.50 -2.04
N LYS A 357 -19.87 -12.65 -1.36
CA LYS A 357 -20.03 -13.96 -1.99
C LYS A 357 -21.32 -14.00 -2.84
N GLY A 358 -21.17 -14.31 -4.12
CA GLY A 358 -22.27 -14.34 -5.09
C GLY A 358 -22.42 -13.05 -5.93
N HIS A 359 -21.68 -12.00 -5.64
CA HIS A 359 -21.54 -10.87 -6.55
C HIS A 359 -20.31 -11.10 -7.44
N SER A 360 -20.51 -11.92 -8.50
CA SER A 360 -19.48 -12.11 -9.52
C SER A 360 -19.03 -10.73 -10.04
N VAL A 361 -17.73 -10.44 -9.93
CA VAL A 361 -17.15 -9.35 -10.72
C VAL A 361 -17.54 -9.65 -12.17
N GLU A 362 -18.26 -8.72 -12.84
CA GLU A 362 -18.56 -8.89 -14.26
C GLU A 362 -17.23 -8.96 -15.02
N TYR A 363 -16.75 -10.15 -15.28
CA TYR A 363 -15.51 -10.43 -16.02
C TYR A 363 -15.52 -9.81 -17.43
N SER A 364 -16.72 -9.44 -17.94
CA SER A 364 -16.91 -8.77 -19.22
C SER A 364 -16.26 -7.38 -19.31
N ASN A 365 -15.99 -6.71 -18.20
CA ASN A 365 -15.47 -5.34 -18.16
C ASN A 365 -13.95 -5.23 -17.99
N LEU A 366 -13.22 -6.34 -17.86
CA LEU A 366 -11.76 -6.36 -17.83
C LEU A 366 -11.16 -6.24 -19.24
N HIS A 367 -11.28 -5.04 -19.84
CA HIS A 367 -10.77 -4.72 -21.19
C HIS A 367 -9.27 -4.40 -21.20
N SER A 368 -8.44 -5.13 -20.42
CA SER A 368 -7.01 -5.11 -20.68
C SER A 368 -6.71 -5.90 -21.95
N LYS A 369 -5.63 -5.56 -22.66
CA LYS A 369 -5.17 -6.35 -23.83
C LYS A 369 -5.20 -7.83 -23.45
N ARG A 370 -6.06 -8.62 -24.12
CA ARG A 370 -6.21 -10.06 -23.91
C ARG A 370 -4.84 -10.72 -24.07
N SER A 371 -4.23 -11.14 -22.97
CA SER A 371 -3.01 -11.94 -22.97
C SER A 371 -3.35 -13.40 -22.73
N ILE A 372 -2.47 -14.30 -23.15
CA ILE A 372 -2.62 -15.73 -22.85
C ILE A 372 -2.78 -15.94 -21.36
N SER A 373 -1.96 -15.28 -20.53
CA SER A 373 -2.00 -15.42 -19.08
C SER A 373 -3.33 -14.97 -18.47
N SER A 374 -3.88 -13.83 -18.90
CA SER A 374 -5.18 -13.37 -18.42
C SER A 374 -6.31 -14.29 -18.83
N ALA A 375 -6.28 -14.85 -20.05
CA ALA A 375 -7.25 -15.80 -20.53
C ALA A 375 -7.22 -17.12 -19.73
N VAL A 376 -6.02 -17.65 -19.45
CA VAL A 376 -5.86 -18.88 -18.67
C VAL A 376 -6.30 -18.67 -17.22
N CYS A 377 -5.92 -17.55 -16.57
CA CYS A 377 -6.36 -17.25 -15.21
C CYS A 377 -7.88 -17.07 -15.13
N ASN A 378 -8.51 -16.40 -16.12
CA ASN A 378 -9.97 -16.29 -16.19
C ASN A 378 -10.63 -17.68 -16.29
N ALA A 379 -10.13 -18.55 -17.19
CA ALA A 379 -10.62 -19.91 -17.34
C ALA A 379 -10.46 -20.71 -16.03
N ALA A 380 -9.32 -20.54 -15.33
CA ALA A 380 -9.06 -21.20 -14.06
C ALA A 380 -10.07 -20.80 -12.99
N VAL A 381 -10.37 -19.51 -12.86
CA VAL A 381 -11.35 -19.00 -11.89
C VAL A 381 -12.76 -19.49 -12.25
N GLN A 382 -13.19 -19.37 -13.51
CA GLN A 382 -14.51 -19.87 -13.95
C GLN A 382 -14.67 -21.38 -13.73
N THR A 383 -13.59 -22.14 -13.97
CA THR A 383 -13.60 -23.60 -13.75
C THR A 383 -13.69 -23.90 -12.25
N ALA A 384 -12.98 -23.14 -11.41
CA ALA A 384 -13.04 -23.27 -9.95
C ALA A 384 -14.46 -23.01 -9.44
N ASP A 385 -15.10 -21.92 -9.89
CA ASP A 385 -16.46 -21.56 -9.49
C ASP A 385 -17.49 -22.62 -9.95
N ASN A 386 -17.38 -23.10 -11.21
CA ASN A 386 -18.28 -24.11 -11.76
C ASN A 386 -18.18 -25.48 -11.06
N LEU A 387 -17.00 -25.83 -10.56
CA LEU A 387 -16.75 -27.11 -9.87
C LEU A 387 -16.88 -27.01 -8.35
N GLY A 388 -17.04 -25.81 -7.80
CA GLY A 388 -16.94 -25.59 -6.36
C GLY A 388 -15.56 -25.97 -5.83
N ALA A 389 -14.49 -25.68 -6.59
CA ALA A 389 -13.14 -26.06 -6.23
C ALA A 389 -12.70 -25.39 -4.92
N LYS A 390 -12.02 -26.14 -4.05
CA LYS A 390 -11.52 -25.66 -2.76
C LYS A 390 -10.46 -24.56 -2.92
N ALA A 391 -9.54 -24.74 -3.88
CA ALA A 391 -8.44 -23.81 -4.08
C ALA A 391 -8.02 -23.69 -5.56
N ILE A 392 -7.40 -22.54 -5.86
CA ILE A 392 -6.62 -22.31 -7.08
C ILE A 392 -5.16 -22.22 -6.67
N ILE A 393 -4.37 -23.23 -7.00
CA ILE A 393 -2.95 -23.33 -6.67
C ILE A 393 -2.14 -22.70 -7.81
N CYS A 394 -1.29 -21.72 -7.47
CA CYS A 394 -0.51 -20.92 -8.40
C CYS A 394 1.00 -21.09 -8.17
N PRO A 395 1.65 -22.14 -8.71
CA PRO A 395 3.09 -22.21 -8.71
C PRO A 395 3.69 -21.05 -9.52
N THR A 396 4.61 -20.28 -8.91
CA THR A 396 5.11 -19.05 -9.51
C THR A 396 6.53 -18.71 -9.05
N ILE A 397 7.35 -18.18 -9.94
CA ILE A 397 8.70 -17.68 -9.63
C ILE A 397 8.73 -16.16 -9.38
N SER A 398 7.64 -15.44 -9.66
CA SER A 398 7.56 -13.97 -9.57
C SER A 398 6.30 -13.45 -8.89
N GLY A 399 5.36 -14.33 -8.53
CA GLY A 399 4.03 -13.96 -8.03
C GLY A 399 3.03 -13.57 -9.13
N PHE A 400 3.41 -13.58 -10.40
CA PHE A 400 2.60 -13.07 -11.50
C PHE A 400 1.27 -13.79 -11.67
N THR A 401 1.25 -15.13 -11.69
CA THR A 401 0.03 -15.94 -11.80
C THR A 401 -0.93 -15.67 -10.64
N ALA A 402 -0.40 -15.69 -9.40
CA ALA A 402 -1.18 -15.42 -8.20
C ALA A 402 -1.80 -14.01 -8.25
N ARG A 403 -1.05 -12.99 -8.73
CA ARG A 403 -1.57 -11.63 -8.91
C ARG A 403 -2.73 -11.56 -9.89
N LEU A 404 -2.61 -12.19 -11.06
CA LEU A 404 -3.69 -12.22 -12.05
C LEU A 404 -4.93 -12.91 -11.50
N THR A 405 -4.76 -14.06 -10.86
CA THR A 405 -5.87 -14.82 -10.24
C THR A 405 -6.54 -14.00 -9.13
N SER A 406 -5.75 -13.35 -8.27
CA SER A 406 -6.24 -12.48 -7.19
C SER A 406 -7.17 -11.37 -7.67
N LYS A 407 -6.86 -10.77 -8.82
CA LYS A 407 -7.67 -9.67 -9.39
C LYS A 407 -9.02 -10.11 -9.95
N LEU A 408 -9.22 -11.39 -10.10
CA LEU A 408 -10.51 -11.98 -10.49
C LEU A 408 -11.41 -12.28 -9.28
N LYS A 409 -10.89 -12.09 -8.05
CA LYS A 409 -11.64 -12.23 -6.79
C LYS A 409 -12.42 -13.56 -6.67
N PRO A 410 -11.80 -14.74 -6.91
CA PRO A 410 -12.50 -16.03 -6.85
C PRO A 410 -13.03 -16.33 -5.45
N GLU A 411 -14.08 -17.19 -5.36
CA GLU A 411 -14.51 -17.74 -4.08
C GLU A 411 -13.49 -18.72 -3.51
N ALA A 412 -12.88 -19.54 -4.37
CA ALA A 412 -11.82 -20.47 -4.01
C ALA A 412 -10.62 -19.77 -3.35
N GLU A 413 -9.93 -20.47 -2.45
CA GLU A 413 -8.66 -19.98 -1.88
C GLU A 413 -7.59 -19.90 -2.96
N ILE A 414 -6.74 -18.85 -2.92
CA ILE A 414 -5.63 -18.68 -3.85
C ILE A 414 -4.33 -19.02 -3.13
N ILE A 415 -3.69 -20.12 -3.52
CA ILE A 415 -2.44 -20.57 -2.92
C ILE A 415 -1.29 -20.22 -3.86
N GLY A 416 -0.46 -19.25 -3.47
CA GLY A 416 0.71 -18.82 -4.23
C GLY A 416 1.96 -19.58 -3.82
N CYS A 417 2.41 -20.55 -4.61
CA CYS A 417 3.55 -21.40 -4.27
C CYS A 417 4.85 -20.90 -4.91
N SER A 418 5.88 -20.62 -4.10
CA SER A 418 7.18 -20.16 -4.63
C SER A 418 8.36 -20.68 -3.80
N PRO A 419 9.52 -20.99 -4.45
CA PRO A 419 10.74 -21.33 -3.75
C PRO A 419 11.49 -20.11 -3.19
N TYR A 420 11.07 -18.89 -3.50
CA TYR A 420 11.77 -17.65 -3.16
C TYR A 420 11.05 -16.84 -2.08
N ASP A 421 11.73 -16.58 -0.97
CA ASP A 421 11.14 -15.88 0.19
C ASP A 421 10.72 -14.43 -0.15
N ASN A 422 11.49 -13.73 -0.97
CA ASN A 422 11.12 -12.39 -1.45
C ASN A 422 9.83 -12.41 -2.29
N VAL A 423 9.57 -13.47 -3.06
CA VAL A 423 8.35 -13.64 -3.83
C VAL A 423 7.16 -13.94 -2.91
N LEU A 424 7.36 -14.77 -1.86
CA LEU A 424 6.32 -15.01 -0.87
C LEU A 424 5.90 -13.70 -0.19
N ARG A 425 6.87 -12.85 0.18
CA ARG A 425 6.60 -11.54 0.77
C ARG A 425 5.94 -10.58 -0.24
N LYS A 426 6.40 -10.56 -1.49
CA LYS A 426 5.75 -9.77 -2.56
C LYS A 426 4.29 -10.17 -2.78
N MET A 427 3.92 -11.42 -2.57
CA MET A 427 2.53 -11.88 -2.70
C MET A 427 1.60 -11.40 -1.57
N GLN A 428 2.13 -10.89 -0.47
CA GLN A 428 1.32 -10.35 0.63
C GLN A 428 0.52 -9.08 0.28
N ILE A 429 0.78 -8.43 -0.83
CA ILE A 429 -0.03 -7.29 -1.30
C ILE A 429 -1.23 -7.73 -2.16
N TYR A 430 -1.32 -9.02 -2.54
CA TYR A 430 -2.36 -9.52 -3.43
C TYR A 430 -3.54 -10.07 -2.62
N TRP A 431 -4.72 -9.54 -2.88
CA TRP A 431 -5.95 -9.97 -2.24
C TRP A 431 -6.14 -11.49 -2.31
N GLY A 432 -6.49 -12.12 -1.19
CA GLY A 432 -6.82 -13.54 -1.08
C GLY A 432 -5.66 -14.51 -1.30
N VAL A 433 -4.44 -14.05 -1.63
CA VAL A 433 -3.32 -14.96 -1.86
C VAL A 433 -2.74 -15.44 -0.54
N ARG A 434 -2.61 -16.77 -0.39
CA ARG A 434 -1.89 -17.47 0.69
C ARG A 434 -0.53 -17.90 0.17
N PRO A 435 0.58 -17.20 0.53
CA PRO A 435 1.91 -17.61 0.08
C PRO A 435 2.39 -18.87 0.77
N LEU A 436 2.87 -19.86 0.00
CA LEU A 436 3.46 -21.08 0.50
C LEU A 436 4.86 -21.31 -0.06
N LYS A 437 5.78 -21.72 0.82
CA LYS A 437 7.14 -22.08 0.43
C LYS A 437 7.17 -23.45 -0.22
N THR A 438 7.80 -23.53 -1.41
CA THR A 438 8.05 -24.78 -2.12
C THR A 438 9.54 -25.00 -2.37
N ALA A 439 9.93 -26.19 -2.79
CA ALA A 439 11.27 -26.43 -3.27
C ALA A 439 11.43 -25.97 -4.73
N THR A 440 12.68 -25.81 -5.16
CA THR A 440 13.03 -25.61 -6.57
C THR A 440 13.05 -26.95 -7.26
N GLU A 441 12.25 -27.12 -8.32
CA GLU A 441 12.12 -28.36 -9.06
C GLU A 441 12.52 -28.17 -10.53
N ALA A 442 13.06 -29.24 -11.14
CA ALA A 442 13.59 -29.20 -12.50
C ALA A 442 12.52 -29.37 -13.58
N SER A 443 11.36 -29.95 -13.27
CA SER A 443 10.29 -30.20 -14.22
C SER A 443 8.95 -29.61 -13.75
N THR A 444 8.13 -29.19 -14.69
CA THR A 444 6.80 -28.61 -14.44
C THR A 444 5.91 -29.58 -13.67
N ASP A 445 5.94 -30.88 -14.01
CA ASP A 445 5.11 -31.88 -13.32
C ASP A 445 5.50 -31.99 -11.84
N LYS A 446 6.81 -32.01 -11.52
CA LYS A 446 7.29 -32.00 -10.14
C LYS A 446 6.97 -30.70 -9.41
N ILE A 447 7.02 -29.55 -10.08
CA ILE A 447 6.60 -28.25 -9.50
C ILE A 447 5.13 -28.33 -9.09
N ILE A 448 4.26 -28.87 -9.96
CA ILE A 448 2.82 -29.04 -9.68
C ILE A 448 2.61 -30.04 -8.55
N GLU A 449 3.21 -31.23 -8.62
CA GLU A 449 3.12 -32.25 -7.59
C GLU A 449 3.55 -31.71 -6.22
N HIS A 450 4.69 -31.04 -6.15
CA HIS A 450 5.17 -30.45 -4.90
C HIS A 450 4.25 -29.34 -4.39
N ALA A 451 3.68 -28.49 -5.26
CA ALA A 451 2.73 -27.47 -4.85
C ALA A 451 1.43 -28.08 -4.28
N LEU A 452 0.94 -29.18 -4.82
CA LEU A 452 -0.20 -29.93 -4.27
C LEU A 452 0.14 -30.47 -2.87
N VAL A 453 1.27 -31.19 -2.72
CA VAL A 453 1.73 -31.77 -1.45
C VAL A 453 1.90 -30.73 -0.36
N VAL A 454 2.54 -29.57 -0.66
CA VAL A 454 2.70 -28.53 0.38
C VAL A 454 1.39 -27.85 0.74
N SER A 455 0.43 -27.76 -0.20
CA SER A 455 -0.89 -27.19 0.06
C SER A 455 -1.73 -28.11 0.95
N GLU A 456 -1.63 -29.43 0.76
CA GLU A 456 -2.25 -30.45 1.61
C GLU A 456 -1.62 -30.47 3.01
N HIS A 457 -0.28 -30.50 3.09
CA HIS A 457 0.42 -30.46 4.38
C HIS A 457 0.15 -29.18 5.18
N ALA A 458 -0.11 -28.07 4.49
CA ALA A 458 -0.48 -26.80 5.14
C ALA A 458 -1.98 -26.74 5.52
N GLY A 459 -2.77 -27.80 5.27
CA GLY A 459 -4.18 -27.87 5.65
C GLY A 459 -5.11 -26.98 4.80
N PHE A 460 -4.66 -26.47 3.68
CA PHE A 460 -5.52 -25.66 2.79
C PHE A 460 -6.44 -26.52 1.93
N VAL A 461 -6.05 -27.77 1.69
CA VAL A 461 -6.78 -28.77 0.93
C VAL A 461 -6.60 -30.14 1.58
N GLU A 462 -7.56 -31.05 1.38
CA GLU A 462 -7.56 -32.42 1.93
C GLU A 462 -7.94 -33.45 0.86
N GLU A 463 -7.71 -34.74 1.16
CA GLU A 463 -8.05 -35.85 0.25
C GLU A 463 -9.54 -35.78 -0.17
N GLY A 464 -9.78 -35.80 -1.48
CA GLY A 464 -11.10 -35.67 -2.07
C GLY A 464 -11.45 -34.24 -2.55
N ASP A 465 -10.70 -33.24 -2.14
CA ASP A 465 -10.91 -31.84 -2.61
C ASP A 465 -10.57 -31.71 -4.10
N THR A 466 -11.42 -30.97 -4.83
CA THR A 466 -11.12 -30.53 -6.20
C THR A 466 -10.36 -29.22 -6.14
N VAL A 467 -9.23 -29.15 -6.86
CA VAL A 467 -8.39 -27.96 -6.98
C VAL A 467 -8.06 -27.65 -8.44
N ILE A 468 -7.83 -26.36 -8.72
CA ILE A 468 -7.34 -25.90 -10.01
C ILE A 468 -5.88 -25.52 -9.86
N VAL A 469 -4.99 -26.05 -10.69
CA VAL A 469 -3.59 -25.62 -10.75
C VAL A 469 -3.42 -24.72 -11.97
N SER A 470 -2.97 -23.49 -11.78
CA SER A 470 -2.67 -22.53 -12.84
C SER A 470 -1.18 -22.20 -12.84
N ALA A 471 -0.48 -22.51 -13.92
CA ALA A 471 0.98 -22.42 -13.98
C ALA A 471 1.50 -21.96 -15.34
N GLY A 472 2.78 -21.59 -15.38
CA GLY A 472 3.54 -21.39 -16.60
C GLY A 472 4.40 -22.61 -16.92
N ILE A 473 4.21 -23.20 -18.11
CA ILE A 473 5.08 -24.26 -18.63
C ILE A 473 6.09 -23.60 -19.57
N ALA A 474 7.39 -23.81 -19.31
CA ALA A 474 8.44 -23.40 -20.24
C ALA A 474 8.33 -24.23 -21.53
N THR A 475 8.07 -23.59 -22.68
CA THR A 475 8.16 -24.23 -23.96
C THR A 475 9.61 -24.16 -24.42
N SER A 476 10.18 -25.31 -24.83
CA SER A 476 11.61 -25.52 -25.09
C SER A 476 12.21 -24.72 -26.23
N SER A 477 11.46 -23.89 -26.94
CA SER A 477 11.88 -23.20 -28.16
C SER A 477 12.05 -21.68 -28.02
N ASP A 478 11.69 -21.06 -26.90
CA ASP A 478 11.79 -19.60 -26.77
C ASP A 478 12.56 -19.18 -25.50
N PRO A 479 13.81 -18.66 -25.65
CA PRO A 479 14.57 -18.11 -24.53
C PRO A 479 13.91 -16.89 -23.85
N SER A 480 12.96 -16.20 -24.52
CA SER A 480 12.17 -15.09 -23.94
C SER A 480 11.08 -15.58 -22.97
N SER A 481 10.75 -16.86 -22.99
CA SER A 481 9.81 -17.52 -22.08
C SER A 481 10.32 -17.61 -20.63
N LYS A 482 11.53 -17.15 -20.34
CA LYS A 482 12.10 -17.05 -18.98
C LYS A 482 11.35 -16.06 -18.06
N ARG A 483 10.42 -15.24 -18.57
CA ARG A 483 9.50 -14.43 -17.76
C ARG A 483 8.15 -15.16 -17.72
N GLY A 484 7.89 -15.82 -16.59
CA GLY A 484 6.71 -16.59 -16.22
C GLY A 484 5.41 -16.23 -16.95
N LEU A 485 5.18 -16.85 -18.10
CA LEU A 485 3.92 -16.78 -18.83
C LEU A 485 3.00 -17.86 -18.26
N THR A 486 1.87 -17.48 -17.65
CA THR A 486 0.82 -18.45 -17.28
C THR A 486 0.13 -18.93 -18.55
N ASN A 487 0.29 -20.22 -18.88
CA ASN A 487 -0.18 -20.78 -20.17
C ASN A 487 -0.86 -22.14 -20.01
N THR A 488 -1.02 -22.64 -18.80
CA THR A 488 -1.68 -23.93 -18.53
C THR A 488 -2.57 -23.88 -17.30
N MET A 489 -3.59 -24.75 -17.33
CA MET A 489 -4.48 -25.02 -16.23
C MET A 489 -4.69 -26.55 -16.15
N ARG A 490 -4.72 -27.08 -14.93
CA ARG A 490 -5.12 -28.48 -14.64
C ARG A 490 -6.22 -28.49 -13.57
N VAL A 491 -7.17 -29.42 -13.71
CA VAL A 491 -8.10 -29.79 -12.65
C VAL A 491 -7.55 -31.07 -12.02
N VAL A 492 -7.47 -31.08 -10.69
CA VAL A 492 -6.93 -32.20 -9.92
C VAL A 492 -7.86 -32.47 -8.74
N THR A 493 -8.06 -33.75 -8.41
CA THR A 493 -8.60 -34.16 -7.11
C THR A 493 -7.41 -34.59 -6.23
N ILE A 494 -7.33 -34.08 -5.01
CA ILE A 494 -6.26 -34.38 -4.02
C ILE A 494 -6.38 -35.84 -3.59
#